data_682c6bf0d87960b717de22745f6d2d7e
#
_entry.id   682c6bf0d87960b717de22745f6d2d7e
#
_cell.length_a   1.000
_cell.length_b   1.000
_cell.length_c   1.000
_cell.angle_alpha   90.00
_cell.angle_beta   90.00
_cell.angle_gamma   90.00
#
_symmetry.space_group_name_H-M   'P 1'
#
loop_
_entity.id
_entity.type
_entity.pdbx_description
1 polymer ?
#
loop_
_entity_poly.entity_id
_entity_poly.type
_entity_poly.pdbx_seq_one_letter_code
_entity_poly.pdbx_strand_id
1 'polypeptide(L)'
;MKHILIATSNPGKLRDFAGAAAGYGIEVQTIPNFSSLPAVVEDGVTFEANARKKAEAYSRHAPGEIMIADDSGLEVDALGGAPGVHSARYVADEPHLAESNTDDELNNAKLVREIGHVPPEKRTGRFVCVIAAARDGITLAVFEGKAEGVILDAPRGTNGFGYDPLFYFPAIDKTFAELSAEDKTRYSHRGAAFRSFLEWCRAI
;
A
#
# COMPACT_ATOMS: atom_id res chain seq x y z
N MET A 1 1.72 13.04 20.25
CA MET A 1 0.91 11.82 19.97
C MET A 1 1.74 10.62 20.37
N LYS A 2 1.21 9.67 21.15
CA LYS A 2 1.95 8.48 21.61
C LYS A 2 1.61 7.22 20.78
N HIS A 3 0.41 7.19 20.22
CA HIS A 3 -0.06 6.11 19.35
C HIS A 3 -0.85 6.66 18.17
N ILE A 4 -0.98 5.86 17.14
CA ILE A 4 -1.78 6.11 15.92
C ILE A 4 -2.66 4.90 15.70
N LEU A 5 -3.95 5.12 15.47
CA LEU A 5 -4.89 4.08 15.09
C LEU A 5 -4.89 3.92 13.57
N ILE A 6 -4.76 2.66 13.10
CA ILE A 6 -4.79 2.33 11.68
C ILE A 6 -5.89 1.32 11.37
N ALA A 7 -6.66 1.61 10.32
CA ALA A 7 -7.72 0.75 9.82
C ALA A 7 -7.18 -0.19 8.71
N THR A 8 -6.53 -1.26 9.10
CA THR A 8 -6.07 -2.31 8.17
C THR A 8 -6.02 -3.67 8.84
N SER A 9 -6.38 -4.71 8.11
CA SER A 9 -6.17 -6.12 8.46
C SER A 9 -4.94 -6.73 7.79
N ASN A 10 -4.31 -6.01 6.85
CA ASN A 10 -3.15 -6.50 6.11
C ASN A 10 -1.90 -6.47 6.99
N PRO A 11 -1.30 -7.64 7.33
CA PRO A 11 -0.14 -7.71 8.22
C PRO A 11 1.13 -7.09 7.61
N GLY A 12 1.24 -7.07 6.27
CA GLY A 12 2.34 -6.40 5.57
C GLY A 12 2.28 -4.89 5.76
N LYS A 13 1.11 -4.29 5.58
CA LYS A 13 0.88 -2.86 5.81
C LYS A 13 1.14 -2.48 7.27
N LEU A 14 0.66 -3.30 8.23
CA LEU A 14 0.91 -3.06 9.65
C LEU A 14 2.40 -3.05 9.97
N ARG A 15 3.18 -4.02 9.44
CA ARG A 15 4.64 -4.03 9.63
C ARG A 15 5.31 -2.80 9.04
N ASP A 16 4.92 -2.39 7.84
CA ASP A 16 5.49 -1.21 7.17
C ASP A 16 5.23 0.08 7.98
N PHE A 17 4.00 0.28 8.47
CA PHE A 17 3.65 1.44 9.29
C PHE A 17 4.31 1.41 10.66
N ALA A 18 4.36 0.26 11.32
CA ALA A 18 5.02 0.11 12.62
C ALA A 18 6.53 0.38 12.50
N GLY A 19 7.18 -0.11 11.44
CA GLY A 19 8.58 0.18 11.16
C GLY A 19 8.83 1.67 10.92
N ALA A 20 7.95 2.34 10.17
CA ALA A 20 8.05 3.77 9.91
C ALA A 20 7.82 4.61 11.18
N ALA A 21 6.93 4.19 12.08
CA ALA A 21 6.61 4.89 13.32
C ALA A 21 7.68 4.72 14.41
N ALA A 22 8.40 3.60 14.42
CA ALA A 22 9.39 3.27 15.45
C ALA A 22 10.48 4.34 15.58
N GLY A 23 10.97 4.89 14.46
CA GLY A 23 11.94 5.98 14.43
C GLY A 23 11.46 7.30 15.06
N TYR A 24 10.16 7.42 15.32
CA TYR A 24 9.54 8.60 15.94
C TYR A 24 9.04 8.34 17.36
N GLY A 25 9.25 7.13 17.90
CA GLY A 25 8.75 6.74 19.21
C GLY A 25 7.22 6.67 19.30
N ILE A 26 6.56 6.38 18.17
CA ILE A 26 5.10 6.30 18.04
C ILE A 26 4.70 4.82 17.87
N GLU A 27 3.67 4.41 18.60
CA GLU A 27 3.10 3.07 18.48
C GLU A 27 1.97 3.07 17.45
N VAL A 28 1.96 2.10 16.54
CA VAL A 28 0.86 1.87 15.59
C VAL A 28 -0.03 0.77 16.13
N GLN A 29 -1.30 1.05 16.27
CA GLN A 29 -2.31 0.14 16.82
C GLN A 29 -3.50 0.02 15.87
N THR A 30 -4.17 -1.13 15.89
CA THR A 30 -5.48 -1.29 15.26
C THR A 30 -6.59 -1.03 16.28
N ILE A 31 -7.80 -0.74 15.79
CA ILE A 31 -8.98 -0.68 16.67
C ILE A 31 -9.20 -2.04 17.32
N PRO A 32 -9.55 -2.12 18.63
CA PRO A 32 -9.95 -3.37 19.23
C PRO A 32 -11.06 -4.06 18.43
N ASN A 33 -10.92 -5.37 18.21
CA ASN A 33 -11.86 -6.17 17.41
C ASN A 33 -12.05 -5.70 15.96
N PHE A 34 -11.03 -5.08 15.34
CA PHE A 34 -11.09 -4.58 13.95
C PHE A 34 -11.64 -5.61 12.96
N SER A 35 -11.25 -6.88 13.09
CA SER A 35 -11.70 -7.97 12.22
C SER A 35 -13.21 -8.29 12.31
N SER A 36 -13.88 -7.84 13.37
CA SER A 36 -15.33 -8.00 13.54
C SER A 36 -16.14 -6.82 13.02
N LEU A 37 -15.49 -5.73 12.63
CA LEU A 37 -16.17 -4.58 12.07
C LEU A 37 -16.60 -4.87 10.62
N PRO A 38 -17.74 -4.29 10.16
CA PRO A 38 -18.15 -4.41 8.77
C PRO A 38 -17.05 -3.95 7.82
N ALA A 39 -16.76 -4.77 6.81
CA ALA A 39 -15.81 -4.40 5.76
C ALA A 39 -16.36 -3.20 4.96
N VAL A 40 -15.49 -2.22 4.73
CA VAL A 40 -15.82 -1.08 3.87
C VAL A 40 -15.64 -1.51 2.41
N VAL A 41 -16.65 -1.25 1.58
CA VAL A 41 -16.60 -1.53 0.15
C VAL A 41 -15.67 -0.52 -0.54
N GLU A 42 -14.56 -1.01 -1.09
CA GLU A 42 -13.57 -0.22 -1.82
C GLU A 42 -13.93 -0.18 -3.32
N ASP A 43 -14.97 0.58 -3.65
CA ASP A 43 -15.50 0.79 -5.00
C ASP A 43 -15.09 2.14 -5.62
N GLY A 44 -14.19 2.86 -4.96
CA GLY A 44 -13.62 4.11 -5.45
C GLY A 44 -12.71 3.87 -6.66
N VAL A 45 -12.75 4.82 -7.61
CA VAL A 45 -11.91 4.77 -8.83
C VAL A 45 -10.50 5.36 -8.62
N THR A 46 -10.20 5.83 -7.42
CA THR A 46 -8.87 6.34 -7.02
C THR A 46 -8.47 5.81 -5.65
N PHE A 47 -7.17 5.72 -5.39
CA PHE A 47 -6.63 5.39 -4.07
C PHE A 47 -7.13 6.36 -2.99
N GLU A 48 -7.21 7.66 -3.30
CA GLU A 48 -7.72 8.66 -2.35
C GLU A 48 -9.17 8.38 -1.97
N ALA A 49 -10.05 8.10 -2.93
CA ALA A 49 -11.45 7.82 -2.66
C ALA A 49 -11.63 6.62 -1.71
N ASN A 50 -10.87 5.55 -1.93
CA ASN A 50 -10.91 4.36 -1.09
C ASN A 50 -10.31 4.61 0.31
N ALA A 51 -9.17 5.33 0.38
CA ALA A 51 -8.54 5.67 1.66
C ALA A 51 -9.46 6.54 2.53
N ARG A 52 -10.09 7.58 1.96
CA ARG A 52 -11.07 8.42 2.65
C ARG A 52 -12.26 7.60 3.16
N LYS A 53 -12.85 6.79 2.30
CA LYS A 53 -14.00 5.96 2.63
C LYS A 53 -13.72 5.04 3.82
N LYS A 54 -12.56 4.40 3.83
CA LYS A 54 -12.11 3.56 4.97
C LYS A 54 -11.87 4.38 6.24
N ALA A 55 -11.12 5.47 6.14
CA ALA A 55 -10.79 6.30 7.30
C ALA A 55 -12.05 6.90 7.95
N GLU A 56 -12.97 7.43 7.15
CA GLU A 56 -14.24 8.00 7.63
C GLU A 56 -15.14 6.95 8.29
N ALA A 57 -15.27 5.76 7.68
CA ALA A 57 -16.08 4.70 8.24
C ALA A 57 -15.53 4.21 9.59
N TYR A 58 -14.22 3.89 9.62
CA TYR A 58 -13.63 3.27 10.81
C TYR A 58 -13.35 4.26 11.94
N SER A 59 -13.15 5.57 11.66
CA SER A 59 -12.95 6.57 12.72
C SER A 59 -14.18 6.73 13.63
N ARG A 60 -15.38 6.35 13.18
CA ARG A 60 -16.61 6.32 14.01
C ARG A 60 -16.57 5.28 15.12
N HIS A 61 -15.68 4.29 15.01
CA HIS A 61 -15.50 3.25 16.03
C HIS A 61 -14.46 3.61 17.10
N ALA A 62 -13.80 4.78 16.99
CA ALA A 62 -12.86 5.31 17.96
C ALA A 62 -13.13 6.83 18.12
N PRO A 63 -14.24 7.23 18.78
CA PRO A 63 -14.66 8.64 18.89
C PRO A 63 -13.57 9.53 19.49
N GLY A 64 -13.34 10.68 18.87
CA GLY A 64 -12.33 11.66 19.28
C GLY A 64 -10.89 11.33 18.87
N GLU A 65 -10.60 10.09 18.46
CA GLU A 65 -9.25 9.67 18.01
C GLU A 65 -9.02 9.94 16.52
N ILE A 66 -7.76 10.19 16.17
CA ILE A 66 -7.37 10.22 14.75
C ILE A 66 -7.14 8.80 14.26
N MET A 67 -7.91 8.41 13.25
CA MET A 67 -7.78 7.15 12.55
C MET A 67 -7.14 7.39 11.18
N ILE A 68 -6.16 6.58 10.81
CA ILE A 68 -5.68 6.55 9.43
C ILE A 68 -6.12 5.27 8.72
N ALA A 69 -6.39 5.40 7.44
CA ALA A 69 -6.53 4.27 6.52
C ALA A 69 -5.74 4.57 5.25
N ASP A 70 -5.14 3.53 4.66
CA ASP A 70 -4.46 3.67 3.38
C ASP A 70 -5.16 2.88 2.27
N ASP A 71 -5.07 3.41 1.07
CA ASP A 71 -5.19 2.60 -0.13
C ASP A 71 -3.92 2.74 -0.97
N SER A 72 -3.46 1.64 -1.54
CA SER A 72 -2.16 1.58 -2.19
C SER A 72 -2.11 0.49 -3.24
N GLY A 73 -1.32 0.72 -4.27
CA GLY A 73 -1.15 -0.26 -5.35
C GLY A 73 -0.03 0.12 -6.30
N LEU A 74 0.10 -0.70 -7.33
CA LEU A 74 1.05 -0.56 -8.41
C LEU A 74 0.34 0.04 -9.63
N GLU A 75 0.93 1.06 -10.22
CA GLU A 75 0.55 1.60 -11.53
C GLU A 75 1.66 1.32 -12.53
N VAL A 76 1.34 0.72 -13.69
CA VAL A 76 2.29 0.42 -14.76
C VAL A 76 1.93 1.23 -15.99
N ASP A 77 2.86 2.04 -16.49
CA ASP A 77 2.60 3.00 -17.56
C ASP A 77 2.18 2.31 -18.86
N ALA A 78 2.87 1.22 -19.22
CA ALA A 78 2.57 0.45 -20.41
C ALA A 78 1.19 -0.25 -20.37
N LEU A 79 0.60 -0.39 -19.19
CA LEU A 79 -0.73 -0.96 -18.98
C LEU A 79 -1.79 0.11 -18.70
N GLY A 80 -1.51 1.39 -19.01
CA GLY A 80 -2.44 2.49 -18.80
C GLY A 80 -2.76 2.74 -17.31
N GLY A 81 -1.83 2.40 -16.41
CA GLY A 81 -1.99 2.53 -14.97
C GLY A 81 -2.52 1.28 -14.26
N ALA A 82 -2.86 0.21 -15.01
CA ALA A 82 -3.22 -1.05 -14.34
C ALA A 82 -1.99 -1.65 -13.64
N PRO A 83 -2.21 -2.44 -12.55
CA PRO A 83 -3.46 -2.79 -11.89
C PRO A 83 -4.15 -1.66 -11.09
N GLY A 84 -3.46 -0.59 -10.69
CA GLY A 84 -4.05 0.56 -9.99
C GLY A 84 -4.79 0.15 -8.71
N VAL A 85 -6.00 0.65 -8.50
CA VAL A 85 -6.85 0.34 -7.32
C VAL A 85 -7.25 -1.15 -7.22
N HIS A 86 -7.01 -1.93 -8.27
CA HIS A 86 -7.27 -3.37 -8.30
C HIS A 86 -6.04 -4.21 -7.92
N SER A 87 -4.94 -3.59 -7.47
CA SER A 87 -3.65 -4.27 -7.22
C SER A 87 -3.75 -5.53 -6.38
N ALA A 88 -4.52 -5.50 -5.29
CA ALA A 88 -4.66 -6.65 -4.39
C ALA A 88 -5.52 -7.79 -4.98
N ARG A 89 -6.31 -7.51 -6.01
CA ARG A 89 -7.27 -8.44 -6.63
C ARG A 89 -7.16 -8.46 -8.15
N TYR A 90 -5.95 -8.31 -8.67
CA TYR A 90 -5.71 -8.14 -10.10
C TYR A 90 -6.15 -9.36 -10.93
N VAL A 91 -6.11 -10.57 -10.35
CA VAL A 91 -6.58 -11.82 -10.98
C VAL A 91 -8.05 -12.16 -10.68
N ALA A 92 -8.77 -11.33 -9.92
CA ALA A 92 -10.12 -11.69 -9.46
C ALA A 92 -11.11 -12.01 -10.60
N ASP A 93 -10.89 -11.45 -11.79
CA ASP A 93 -11.73 -11.66 -12.97
C ASP A 93 -11.26 -12.83 -13.85
N GLU A 94 -10.16 -13.53 -13.49
CA GLU A 94 -9.64 -14.65 -14.28
C GLU A 94 -10.16 -15.99 -13.73
N PRO A 95 -10.80 -16.85 -14.56
CA PRO A 95 -11.23 -18.16 -14.12
C PRO A 95 -10.03 -19.09 -13.87
N HIS A 96 -9.98 -19.67 -12.65
CA HIS A 96 -9.21 -20.86 -12.30
C HIS A 96 -7.68 -20.79 -12.53
N LEU A 97 -6.98 -20.01 -11.73
CA LEU A 97 -5.56 -20.18 -11.51
C LEU A 97 -5.35 -21.16 -10.33
N ALA A 98 -4.28 -21.94 -10.39
CA ALA A 98 -4.05 -23.11 -9.54
C ALA A 98 -4.36 -22.89 -8.04
N GLU A 99 -5.11 -23.81 -7.44
CA GLU A 99 -5.55 -23.80 -6.03
C GLU A 99 -4.40 -23.76 -4.99
N SER A 100 -3.14 -23.84 -5.43
CA SER A 100 -1.96 -23.89 -4.57
C SER A 100 -1.17 -22.57 -4.44
N ASN A 101 -1.48 -21.55 -5.25
CA ASN A 101 -0.74 -20.29 -5.25
C ASN A 101 -1.44 -19.24 -4.38
N THR A 102 -0.66 -18.35 -3.78
CA THR A 102 -1.20 -17.18 -3.08
C THR A 102 -1.73 -16.14 -4.07
N ASP A 103 -2.62 -15.25 -3.62
CA ASP A 103 -3.12 -14.16 -4.46
C ASP A 103 -1.98 -13.28 -4.99
N ASP A 104 -0.93 -13.05 -4.18
CA ASP A 104 0.24 -12.27 -4.60
C ASP A 104 1.00 -12.96 -5.74
N GLU A 105 1.20 -14.28 -5.68
CA GLU A 105 1.87 -15.04 -6.75
C GLU A 105 1.05 -15.01 -8.04
N LEU A 106 -0.25 -15.15 -7.95
CA LEU A 106 -1.15 -15.09 -9.10
C LEU A 106 -1.18 -13.68 -9.73
N ASN A 107 -1.26 -12.64 -8.92
CA ASN A 107 -1.20 -11.25 -9.37
C ASN A 107 0.14 -10.94 -10.07
N ASN A 108 1.27 -11.42 -9.51
CA ASN A 108 2.60 -11.28 -10.12
C ASN A 108 2.69 -12.02 -11.45
N ALA A 109 2.19 -13.26 -11.55
CA ALA A 109 2.18 -14.03 -12.78
C ALA A 109 1.37 -13.35 -13.89
N LYS A 110 0.20 -12.77 -13.53
CA LYS A 110 -0.61 -11.97 -14.46
C LYS A 110 0.16 -10.76 -14.95
N LEU A 111 0.77 -10.00 -14.04
CA LEU A 111 1.55 -8.81 -14.39
C LEU A 111 2.69 -9.15 -15.38
N VAL A 112 3.48 -10.17 -15.09
CA VAL A 112 4.58 -10.62 -15.97
C VAL A 112 4.06 -11.01 -17.36
N ARG A 113 2.94 -11.72 -17.42
CA ARG A 113 2.31 -12.11 -18.70
C ARG A 113 1.90 -10.88 -19.52
N GLU A 114 1.27 -9.88 -18.87
CA GLU A 114 0.76 -8.70 -19.56
C GLU A 114 1.87 -7.75 -20.02
N ILE A 115 2.99 -7.64 -19.29
CA ILE A 115 4.14 -6.83 -19.72
C ILE A 115 5.10 -7.60 -20.64
N GLY A 116 4.91 -8.88 -20.87
CA GLY A 116 5.85 -9.74 -21.60
C GLY A 116 6.19 -9.25 -23.02
N HIS A 117 5.26 -8.53 -23.65
CA HIS A 117 5.47 -7.93 -24.98
C HIS A 117 6.01 -6.49 -24.93
N VAL A 118 6.14 -5.90 -23.74
CA VAL A 118 6.63 -4.52 -23.56
C VAL A 118 8.15 -4.54 -23.47
N PRO A 119 8.88 -3.71 -24.23
CA PRO A 119 10.33 -3.60 -24.12
C PRO A 119 10.75 -3.16 -22.69
N PRO A 120 11.86 -3.68 -22.14
CA PRO A 120 12.27 -3.41 -20.76
C PRO A 120 12.34 -1.92 -20.38
N GLU A 121 12.82 -1.07 -21.29
CA GLU A 121 12.94 0.38 -21.10
C GLU A 121 11.59 1.10 -21.05
N LYS A 122 10.48 0.43 -21.38
CA LYS A 122 9.12 0.96 -21.32
C LYS A 122 8.28 0.36 -20.19
N ARG A 123 8.87 -0.49 -19.35
CA ARG A 123 8.19 -1.13 -18.22
C ARG A 123 8.22 -0.24 -16.98
N THR A 124 8.13 1.07 -17.15
CA THR A 124 8.07 2.01 -16.04
C THR A 124 6.75 1.89 -15.29
N GLY A 125 6.81 2.11 -13.99
CA GLY A 125 5.65 2.08 -13.12
C GLY A 125 5.98 2.67 -11.75
N ARG A 126 4.99 2.79 -10.92
CA ARG A 126 5.15 3.32 -9.57
C ARG A 126 4.27 2.60 -8.58
N PHE A 127 4.78 2.44 -7.39
CA PHE A 127 3.91 2.22 -6.24
C PHE A 127 3.35 3.55 -5.75
N VAL A 128 2.06 3.54 -5.45
CA VAL A 128 1.34 4.68 -4.86
C VAL A 128 0.75 4.25 -3.53
N CYS A 129 0.84 5.12 -2.53
CA CYS A 129 0.12 4.98 -1.27
C CYS A 129 -0.58 6.30 -0.95
N VAL A 130 -1.87 6.25 -0.71
CA VAL A 130 -2.63 7.37 -0.19
C VAL A 130 -3.12 7.04 1.21
N ILE A 131 -2.78 7.88 2.17
CA ILE A 131 -3.25 7.81 3.56
C ILE A 131 -4.28 8.91 3.77
N ALA A 132 -5.46 8.55 4.24
CA ALA A 132 -6.45 9.50 4.75
C ALA A 132 -6.45 9.45 6.28
N ALA A 133 -6.40 10.62 6.92
CA ALA A 133 -6.61 10.79 8.36
C ALA A 133 -8.01 11.32 8.60
N ALA A 134 -8.78 10.65 9.47
CA ALA A 134 -10.15 11.03 9.79
C ALA A 134 -10.41 10.97 11.29
N ARG A 135 -11.39 11.74 11.75
CA ARG A 135 -11.91 11.74 13.11
C ARG A 135 -13.44 11.85 13.06
N ASP A 136 -14.14 11.02 13.82
CA ASP A 136 -15.60 11.06 13.97
C ASP A 136 -16.36 11.03 12.61
N GLY A 137 -15.80 10.33 11.62
CA GLY A 137 -16.39 10.19 10.30
C GLY A 137 -16.06 11.33 9.32
N ILE A 138 -15.14 12.23 9.66
CA ILE A 138 -14.75 13.38 8.83
C ILE A 138 -13.26 13.28 8.48
N THR A 139 -12.93 13.29 7.19
CA THR A 139 -11.53 13.38 6.74
C THR A 139 -10.92 14.73 7.12
N LEU A 140 -9.78 14.70 7.80
CA LEU A 140 -9.02 15.88 8.23
C LEU A 140 -7.93 16.25 7.23
N ALA A 141 -7.22 15.25 6.69
CA ALA A 141 -6.13 15.44 5.76
C ALA A 141 -5.88 14.17 4.93
N VAL A 142 -5.16 14.33 3.82
CA VAL A 142 -4.75 13.23 2.92
C VAL A 142 -3.29 13.41 2.56
N PHE A 143 -2.56 12.29 2.48
CA PHE A 143 -1.12 12.26 2.21
C PHE A 143 -0.83 11.22 1.15
N GLU A 144 -0.17 11.62 0.08
CA GLU A 144 0.28 10.73 -0.98
C GLU A 144 1.78 10.51 -0.90
N GLY A 145 2.20 9.28 -1.18
CA GLY A 145 3.60 8.92 -1.38
C GLY A 145 3.73 8.02 -2.59
N LYS A 146 4.80 8.22 -3.36
CA LYS A 146 5.13 7.46 -4.57
C LYS A 146 6.54 6.92 -4.51
N ALA A 147 6.76 5.81 -5.20
CA ALA A 147 8.08 5.28 -5.51
C ALA A 147 8.09 4.91 -6.99
N GLU A 148 8.92 5.59 -7.77
CA GLU A 148 9.05 5.33 -9.21
C GLU A 148 10.04 4.18 -9.45
N GLY A 149 9.72 3.28 -10.38
CA GLY A 149 10.53 2.10 -10.65
C GLY A 149 10.28 1.48 -12.01
N VAL A 150 10.79 0.26 -12.17
CA VAL A 150 10.67 -0.52 -13.39
C VAL A 150 10.19 -1.93 -13.04
N ILE A 151 9.32 -2.50 -13.85
CA ILE A 151 8.79 -3.85 -13.64
C ILE A 151 9.70 -4.87 -14.32
N LEU A 152 10.19 -5.82 -13.53
CA LEU A 152 11.00 -6.95 -14.02
C LEU A 152 10.12 -8.02 -14.66
N ASP A 153 10.73 -8.84 -15.52
CA ASP A 153 10.11 -10.04 -16.14
C ASP A 153 10.24 -11.29 -15.27
N ALA A 154 11.03 -11.24 -14.21
CA ALA A 154 11.20 -12.31 -13.24
C ALA A 154 11.37 -11.77 -11.84
N PRO A 155 10.83 -12.46 -10.81
CA PRO A 155 10.93 -12.01 -9.43
C PRO A 155 12.35 -12.09 -8.88
N ARG A 156 12.75 -11.09 -8.06
CA ARG A 156 14.01 -11.04 -7.31
C ARG A 156 13.73 -10.69 -5.87
N GLY A 157 14.38 -11.39 -4.93
CA GLY A 157 14.21 -11.22 -3.50
C GLY A 157 12.99 -11.96 -2.95
N THR A 158 12.88 -11.98 -1.62
CA THR A 158 11.88 -12.79 -0.89
C THR A 158 11.20 -12.05 0.25
N ASN A 159 11.60 -10.79 0.49
CA ASN A 159 10.97 -9.96 1.52
C ASN A 159 9.72 -9.26 0.98
N GLY A 160 8.94 -8.68 1.89
CA GLY A 160 7.79 -7.86 1.54
C GLY A 160 6.54 -8.66 1.20
N PHE A 161 5.74 -8.14 0.27
CA PHE A 161 4.47 -8.72 -0.19
C PHE A 161 4.03 -8.07 -1.52
N GLY A 162 2.97 -8.61 -2.13
CA GLY A 162 2.44 -8.09 -3.38
C GLY A 162 3.47 -8.14 -4.51
N TYR A 163 3.61 -7.03 -5.21
CA TYR A 163 4.50 -6.90 -6.36
C TYR A 163 5.96 -6.54 -6.01
N ASP A 164 6.34 -6.52 -4.74
CA ASP A 164 7.70 -6.19 -4.29
C ASP A 164 8.82 -6.95 -5.04
N PRO A 165 8.66 -8.26 -5.37
CA PRO A 165 9.70 -9.00 -6.09
C PRO A 165 9.89 -8.59 -7.55
N LEU A 166 8.88 -7.97 -8.16
CA LEU A 166 8.93 -7.51 -9.55
C LEU A 166 9.25 -6.01 -9.66
N PHE A 167 9.12 -5.26 -8.57
CA PHE A 167 9.33 -3.81 -8.56
C PHE A 167 10.80 -3.48 -8.30
N TYR A 168 11.54 -3.20 -9.37
CA TYR A 168 12.92 -2.76 -9.33
C TYR A 168 13.01 -1.24 -9.10
N PHE A 169 13.78 -0.84 -8.11
CA PHE A 169 14.00 0.54 -7.73
C PHE A 169 15.42 0.99 -8.13
N PRO A 170 15.57 1.71 -9.27
CA PRO A 170 16.88 2.01 -9.86
C PRO A 170 17.82 2.80 -8.95
N ALA A 171 17.28 3.65 -8.08
CA ALA A 171 18.07 4.52 -7.20
C ALA A 171 19.03 3.74 -6.26
N ILE A 172 18.73 2.47 -5.98
CA ILE A 172 19.53 1.61 -5.09
C ILE A 172 19.86 0.24 -5.70
N ASP A 173 19.56 0.03 -6.99
CA ASP A 173 19.82 -1.21 -7.74
C ASP A 173 19.26 -2.48 -7.09
N LYS A 174 18.02 -2.39 -6.55
CA LYS A 174 17.34 -3.49 -5.85
C LYS A 174 15.85 -3.52 -6.17
N THR A 175 15.24 -4.69 -6.05
CA THR A 175 13.78 -4.77 -5.94
C THR A 175 13.35 -4.45 -4.50
N PHE A 176 12.08 -4.13 -4.30
CA PHE A 176 11.56 -3.93 -2.95
C PHE A 176 11.61 -5.21 -2.10
N ALA A 177 11.59 -6.38 -2.73
CA ALA A 177 11.76 -7.66 -2.03
C ALA A 177 13.22 -7.99 -1.66
N GLU A 178 14.18 -7.21 -2.12
CA GLU A 178 15.61 -7.29 -1.73
C GLU A 178 15.97 -6.30 -0.61
N LEU A 179 15.00 -5.46 -0.18
CA LEU A 179 15.23 -4.45 0.86
C LEU A 179 15.12 -5.04 2.26
N SER A 180 15.89 -4.49 3.19
CA SER A 180 15.62 -4.60 4.62
C SER A 180 14.32 -3.87 4.97
N ALA A 181 13.72 -4.17 6.11
CA ALA A 181 12.56 -3.43 6.60
C ALA A 181 12.85 -1.94 6.80
N GLU A 182 14.07 -1.60 7.24
CA GLU A 182 14.53 -0.21 7.41
C GLU A 182 14.62 0.52 6.06
N ASP A 183 15.28 -0.09 5.06
CA ASP A 183 15.38 0.49 3.72
C ASP A 183 14.01 0.63 3.07
N LYS A 184 13.14 -0.35 3.23
CA LYS A 184 11.77 -0.29 2.71
C LYS A 184 11.00 0.88 3.34
N THR A 185 11.13 1.09 4.65
CA THR A 185 10.56 2.26 5.33
C THR A 185 11.08 3.57 4.75
N ARG A 186 12.37 3.63 4.41
CA ARG A 186 13.03 4.84 3.89
C ARG A 186 12.60 5.15 2.46
N TYR A 187 12.54 4.16 1.59
CA TYR A 187 12.42 4.35 0.14
C TYR A 187 11.01 4.10 -0.41
N SER A 188 10.13 3.43 0.35
CA SER A 188 8.81 3.07 -0.17
C SER A 188 7.83 4.24 -0.22
N HIS A 189 6.85 4.09 -1.11
CA HIS A 189 5.67 4.94 -1.23
C HIS A 189 4.93 5.09 0.11
N ARG A 190 4.76 3.99 0.86
CA ARG A 190 4.10 4.00 2.17
C ARG A 190 4.90 4.77 3.21
N GLY A 191 6.21 4.58 3.23
CA GLY A 191 7.09 5.35 4.10
C GLY A 191 7.05 6.85 3.79
N ALA A 192 6.98 7.24 2.50
CA ALA A 192 6.86 8.63 2.08
C ALA A 192 5.53 9.25 2.54
N ALA A 193 4.39 8.61 2.26
CA ALA A 193 3.08 9.08 2.69
C ALA A 193 2.99 9.20 4.23
N PHE A 194 3.55 8.23 4.95
CA PHE A 194 3.50 8.22 6.41
C PHE A 194 4.38 9.32 7.04
N ARG A 195 5.54 9.63 6.47
CA ARG A 195 6.35 10.77 6.93
C ARG A 195 5.58 12.09 6.79
N SER A 196 4.93 12.32 5.67
CA SER A 196 4.09 13.52 5.46
C SER A 196 2.94 13.60 6.47
N PHE A 197 2.31 12.46 6.79
CA PHE A 197 1.31 12.38 7.85
C PHE A 197 1.89 12.74 9.22
N LEU A 198 3.08 12.23 9.58
CA LEU A 198 3.73 12.53 10.86
C LEU A 198 4.15 14.00 10.98
N GLU A 199 4.58 14.62 9.88
CA GLU A 199 4.87 16.07 9.84
C GLU A 199 3.60 16.89 10.11
N TRP A 200 2.49 16.53 9.49
CA TRP A 200 1.20 17.16 9.75
C TRP A 200 0.76 16.99 11.22
N CYS A 201 0.92 15.81 11.82
CA CYS A 201 0.60 15.58 13.23
C CYS A 201 1.40 16.43 14.20
N ARG A 202 2.59 16.92 13.81
CA ARG A 202 3.40 17.84 14.63
C ARG A 202 2.94 19.30 14.53
N ALA A 203 2.20 19.62 13.46
CA ALA A 203 1.75 20.98 13.18
C ALA A 203 0.37 21.30 13.80
N ILE A 204 -0.37 20.27 14.25
CA ILE A 204 -1.68 20.40 14.90
C ILE A 204 -1.55 20.16 16.40
#